data_b2de1c21d2174f6d7122852c6e413a0a
#
_entry.id   b2de1c21d2174f6d7122852c6e413a0a
#
_cell.length_a   1.000
_cell.length_b   1.000
_cell.length_c   1.000
_cell.angle_alpha   90.00
_cell.angle_beta   90.00
_cell.angle_gamma   90.00
#
_symmetry.space_group_name_H-M   'P 1'
#
loop_
_entity.id
_entity.type
_entity.pdbx_description
1 polymer ?
#
loop_
_entity_poly.entity_id
_entity_poly.type
_entity_poly.pdbx_seq_one_letter_code
_entity_poly.pdbx_strand_id
1 'polypeptide(L)'
;GNDTSPNKLVSVYSNGGFPSSYYLSSEIQNYYLKPENVESWEVGLEGKLFKSRLNFDVAYYHSETTDQIITVPIDQAVGATSVVVNAGCVRNRGVEVSARFQPVKTKEFEWTISANWSKNWNKLVELADGVAMWNLNPNITVGGNIYIRAYPGTELGRLYGRGYERAPEGAFYVDADGSYVDCSNQIVVDAETGSARLTSTEDELLDLGSIYPDWTAGMSHSLSYKGFRLGLSFSAQWGGKTYSMTHFALAYQGKLKNSLKGRYAGMIVPGVNLNENGTYSKNTTITT
;
A
#
# COMPACT_ATOMS: atom_id res chain seq x y z
N GLY A 1 28.64 -2.24 -3.39
CA GLY A 1 28.61 -1.79 -2.01
C GLY A 1 27.23 -1.30 -1.69
N ASN A 2 26.79 -1.60 -0.51
CA ASN A 2 25.50 -1.12 0.00
C ASN A 2 25.54 0.38 0.19
N ASP A 3 24.47 1.05 -0.15
CA ASP A 3 24.22 2.45 0.19
C ASP A 3 23.88 2.65 1.67
N THR A 4 24.24 1.69 2.52
CA THR A 4 24.02 1.78 3.95
C THR A 4 24.91 2.87 4.54
N SER A 5 24.30 3.88 5.13
CA SER A 5 25.02 4.96 5.79
C SER A 5 25.96 4.39 6.86
N PRO A 6 27.19 4.93 6.98
CA PRO A 6 28.11 4.54 8.06
C PRO A 6 27.50 4.65 9.46
N ASN A 7 26.52 5.52 9.64
CA ASN A 7 25.77 5.67 10.90
C ASN A 7 24.92 4.46 11.26
N LYS A 8 24.66 3.57 10.33
CA LYS A 8 23.95 2.30 10.57
C LYS A 8 24.83 1.20 11.15
N LEU A 9 26.14 1.40 11.16
CA LEU A 9 27.13 0.44 11.67
C LEU A 9 27.51 0.67 13.13
N VAL A 10 27.30 1.88 13.66
CA VAL A 10 27.67 2.24 15.03
C VAL A 10 26.58 3.08 15.68
N SER A 11 26.38 2.90 16.98
CA SER A 11 25.49 3.76 17.77
C SER A 11 26.11 5.13 17.94
N VAL A 12 25.35 6.18 17.72
CA VAL A 12 25.79 7.56 17.81
C VAL A 12 25.04 8.28 18.92
N TYR A 13 25.75 8.98 19.75
CA TYR A 13 25.17 9.89 20.73
C TYR A 13 24.92 11.24 20.07
N SER A 14 23.72 11.78 20.25
CA SER A 14 23.34 13.10 19.77
C SER A 14 23.23 14.09 20.93
N ASN A 15 23.49 15.36 20.65
CA ASN A 15 23.28 16.42 21.64
C ASN A 15 21.76 16.62 21.85
N GLY A 16 21.31 16.49 23.09
CA GLY A 16 19.89 16.60 23.49
C GLY A 16 19.35 18.02 23.58
N GLY A 17 19.99 19.01 22.99
CA GLY A 17 19.56 20.41 22.99
C GLY A 17 19.93 21.23 24.23
N PHE A 18 20.46 20.60 25.26
CA PHE A 18 21.07 21.28 26.42
C PHE A 18 22.58 21.19 26.36
N PRO A 19 23.31 22.20 26.85
CA PRO A 19 24.77 22.14 26.95
C PRO A 19 25.19 20.86 27.68
N SER A 20 26.11 20.10 27.09
CA SER A 20 26.65 18.86 27.65
C SER A 20 25.64 17.70 27.83
N SER A 21 24.48 17.74 27.18
CA SER A 21 23.53 16.63 27.19
C SER A 21 23.64 15.79 25.94
N TYR A 22 23.56 14.47 26.10
CA TYR A 22 23.59 13.49 25.03
C TYR A 22 22.47 12.47 25.25
N TYR A 23 21.92 11.99 24.19
CA TYR A 23 20.99 10.86 24.23
C TYR A 23 21.43 9.76 23.27
N LEU A 24 21.18 8.53 23.65
CA LEU A 24 21.41 7.39 22.80
C LEU A 24 20.36 7.38 21.68
N SER A 25 20.77 7.01 20.49
CA SER A 25 19.82 6.80 19.39
C SER A 25 18.76 5.78 19.80
N SER A 26 17.52 6.06 19.46
CA SER A 26 16.42 5.12 19.63
C SER A 26 16.50 3.90 18.68
N GLU A 27 17.41 3.95 17.71
CA GLU A 27 17.70 2.86 16.78
C GLU A 27 19.05 2.22 17.14
N ILE A 28 19.06 0.92 17.42
CA ILE A 28 20.29 0.17 17.63
C ILE A 28 20.94 -0.10 16.27
N GLN A 29 22.17 0.34 16.14
CA GLN A 29 23.00 0.07 14.97
C GLN A 29 23.66 -1.30 15.07
N ASN A 30 23.91 -1.93 13.93
CA ASN A 30 24.52 -3.25 13.88
C ASN A 30 25.84 -3.20 13.10
N TYR A 31 26.94 -3.39 13.83
CA TYR A 31 28.27 -3.41 13.25
C TYR A 31 28.52 -4.61 12.32
N TYR A 32 27.76 -5.70 12.50
CA TYR A 32 27.93 -6.95 11.76
C TYR A 32 27.04 -7.04 10.53
N LEU A 33 26.52 -5.92 10.03
CA LEU A 33 25.73 -5.91 8.81
C LEU A 33 26.51 -6.49 7.63
N LYS A 34 25.88 -7.41 6.93
CA LYS A 34 26.36 -7.98 5.66
C LYS A 34 25.81 -7.16 4.50
N PRO A 35 26.49 -7.15 3.34
CA PRO A 35 25.93 -6.64 2.11
C PRO A 35 24.67 -7.43 1.71
N GLU A 36 23.71 -6.73 1.15
CA GLU A 36 22.58 -7.37 0.45
C GLU A 36 23.10 -8.12 -0.77
N ASN A 37 22.54 -9.27 -1.05
CA ASN A 37 22.87 -10.05 -2.23
C ASN A 37 21.66 -10.11 -3.17
N VAL A 38 21.89 -9.81 -4.44
CA VAL A 38 20.85 -9.82 -5.48
C VAL A 38 21.22 -10.85 -6.53
N GLU A 39 20.35 -11.83 -6.71
CA GLU A 39 20.41 -12.77 -7.81
C GLU A 39 19.29 -12.47 -8.80
N SER A 40 19.61 -12.35 -10.06
CA SER A 40 18.60 -12.07 -11.10
C SER A 40 18.92 -12.78 -12.41
N TRP A 41 17.86 -13.13 -13.12
CA TRP A 41 17.92 -13.62 -14.47
C TRP A 41 16.77 -13.04 -15.30
N GLU A 42 16.99 -12.94 -16.59
CA GLU A 42 16.04 -12.42 -17.54
C GLU A 42 16.05 -13.25 -18.81
N VAL A 43 14.88 -13.45 -19.39
CA VAL A 43 14.72 -14.09 -20.70
C VAL A 43 13.89 -13.15 -21.56
N GLY A 44 14.43 -12.79 -22.71
CA GLY A 44 13.79 -11.89 -23.65
C GLY A 44 13.66 -12.50 -25.05
N LEU A 45 12.67 -12.02 -25.78
CA LEU A 45 12.44 -12.32 -27.19
C LEU A 45 12.25 -11.01 -27.95
N GLU A 46 13.15 -10.73 -28.87
CA GLU A 46 13.03 -9.62 -29.81
C GLU A 46 12.66 -10.13 -31.20
N GLY A 47 11.77 -9.44 -31.89
CA GLY A 47 11.36 -9.80 -33.23
C GLY A 47 11.08 -8.61 -34.12
N LYS A 48 11.40 -8.79 -35.43
CA LYS A 48 11.15 -7.83 -36.49
C LYS A 48 10.37 -8.50 -37.60
N LEU A 49 9.16 -8.06 -37.84
CA LEU A 49 8.22 -8.63 -38.80
C LEU A 49 7.83 -7.60 -39.87
N PHE A 50 7.33 -8.08 -41.01
CA PHE A 50 6.79 -7.28 -42.10
C PHE A 50 7.77 -6.24 -42.61
N LYS A 51 9.03 -6.65 -42.90
CA LYS A 51 10.14 -5.76 -43.31
C LYS A 51 10.37 -4.64 -42.28
N SER A 52 10.43 -5.01 -40.99
CA SER A 52 10.63 -4.11 -39.84
C SER A 52 9.50 -3.09 -39.64
N ARG A 53 8.32 -3.33 -40.17
CA ARG A 53 7.14 -2.50 -39.84
C ARG A 53 6.58 -2.80 -38.46
N LEU A 54 6.78 -4.01 -37.97
CA LEU A 54 6.47 -4.38 -36.58
C LEU A 54 7.79 -4.85 -35.95
N ASN A 55 8.19 -4.14 -34.91
CA ASN A 55 9.27 -4.55 -34.02
C ASN A 55 8.63 -4.76 -32.65
N PHE A 56 8.97 -5.83 -31.97
CA PHE A 56 8.49 -6.12 -30.62
C PHE A 56 9.63 -6.68 -29.78
N ASP A 57 9.52 -6.45 -28.51
CA ASP A 57 10.39 -6.97 -27.48
C ASP A 57 9.50 -7.43 -26.32
N VAL A 58 9.77 -8.62 -25.79
CA VAL A 58 9.07 -9.21 -24.64
C VAL A 58 10.13 -9.77 -23.73
N ALA A 59 10.15 -9.31 -22.50
CA ALA A 59 11.06 -9.80 -21.47
C ALA A 59 10.28 -10.34 -20.27
N TYR A 60 10.78 -11.42 -19.70
CA TYR A 60 10.39 -11.90 -18.36
C TYR A 60 11.62 -11.89 -17.48
N TYR A 61 11.51 -11.28 -16.32
CA TYR A 61 12.59 -11.22 -15.34
C TYR A 61 12.19 -11.82 -14.01
N HIS A 62 13.19 -12.29 -13.30
CA HIS A 62 13.11 -12.76 -11.93
C HIS A 62 14.32 -12.24 -11.16
N SER A 63 14.08 -11.64 -10.00
CA SER A 63 15.12 -11.14 -9.12
C SER A 63 14.77 -11.49 -7.68
N GLU A 64 15.76 -11.94 -6.93
CA GLU A 64 15.64 -12.23 -5.51
C GLU A 64 16.75 -11.53 -4.75
N THR A 65 16.36 -10.75 -3.73
CA THR A 65 17.28 -10.03 -2.85
C THR A 65 17.26 -10.69 -1.49
N THR A 66 18.39 -11.19 -1.04
CA THR A 66 18.59 -11.80 0.27
C THR A 66 19.43 -10.91 1.17
N ASP A 67 19.43 -11.19 2.47
CA ASP A 67 20.14 -10.40 3.49
C ASP A 67 19.77 -8.92 3.47
N GLN A 68 18.50 -8.60 3.12
CA GLN A 68 18.06 -7.21 3.03
C GLN A 68 18.23 -6.49 4.36
N ILE A 69 18.79 -5.27 4.31
CA ILE A 69 19.04 -4.46 5.51
C ILE A 69 17.74 -3.69 5.83
N ILE A 70 17.12 -4.07 6.93
CA ILE A 70 15.86 -3.48 7.39
C ILE A 70 15.97 -3.02 8.83
N THR A 71 15.16 -2.01 9.17
CA THR A 71 14.95 -1.58 10.55
C THR A 71 13.70 -2.26 11.09
N VAL A 72 13.85 -3.04 12.14
CA VAL A 72 12.75 -3.76 12.77
C VAL A 72 12.45 -3.18 14.15
N PRO A 73 11.17 -3.08 14.56
CA PRO A 73 10.80 -2.68 15.89
C PRO A 73 11.22 -3.73 16.92
N ILE A 74 11.62 -3.29 18.09
CA ILE A 74 11.97 -4.14 19.23
C ILE A 74 11.27 -3.65 20.50
N ASP A 75 11.23 -4.50 21.52
CA ASP A 75 10.67 -4.13 22.81
C ASP A 75 11.47 -2.96 23.42
N GLN A 76 10.75 -1.91 23.77
CA GLN A 76 11.36 -0.69 24.37
C GLN A 76 12.06 -0.95 25.71
N ALA A 77 11.79 -2.09 26.36
CA ALA A 77 12.49 -2.48 27.59
C ALA A 77 14.02 -2.62 27.39
N VAL A 78 14.51 -2.79 26.16
CA VAL A 78 15.93 -2.82 25.84
C VAL A 78 16.56 -1.43 25.70
N GLY A 79 15.79 -0.35 25.89
CA GLY A 79 16.26 1.03 25.81
C GLY A 79 16.30 1.63 24.40
N ALA A 80 15.75 0.93 23.41
CA ALA A 80 15.63 1.41 22.03
C ALA A 80 14.28 0.97 21.45
N THR A 81 13.86 1.58 20.35
CA THR A 81 12.60 1.29 19.68
C THR A 81 12.75 0.40 18.45
N SER A 82 13.96 0.32 17.93
CA SER A 82 14.24 -0.44 16.71
C SER A 82 15.71 -0.88 16.62
N VAL A 83 15.96 -1.87 15.79
CA VAL A 83 17.32 -2.37 15.47
C VAL A 83 17.47 -2.58 13.97
N VAL A 84 18.67 -2.34 13.46
CA VAL A 84 19.01 -2.59 12.05
C VAL A 84 19.59 -3.99 11.94
N VAL A 85 19.00 -4.80 11.07
CA VAL A 85 19.43 -6.19 10.87
C VAL A 85 19.43 -6.57 9.39
N ASN A 86 20.22 -7.58 9.02
CA ASN A 86 20.01 -8.28 7.76
C ASN A 86 18.88 -9.27 7.98
N ALA A 87 17.71 -8.96 7.44
CA ALA A 87 16.54 -9.76 7.71
C ALA A 87 15.57 -9.64 6.54
N GLY A 88 15.50 -10.67 5.76
CA GLY A 88 14.48 -10.76 4.75
C GLY A 88 14.99 -11.17 3.38
N CYS A 89 14.07 -11.80 2.68
CA CYS A 89 14.20 -12.14 1.27
C CYS A 89 13.02 -11.50 0.53
N VAL A 90 13.33 -10.69 -0.48
CA VAL A 90 12.35 -10.05 -1.34
C VAL A 90 12.50 -10.59 -2.76
N ARG A 91 11.41 -11.03 -3.33
CA ARG A 91 11.36 -11.53 -4.71
C ARG A 91 10.56 -10.57 -5.58
N ASN A 92 11.14 -10.25 -6.73
CA ASN A 92 10.50 -9.51 -7.81
C ASN A 92 10.49 -10.37 -9.06
N ARG A 93 9.39 -10.37 -9.78
CA ARG A 93 9.27 -10.97 -11.11
C ARG A 93 8.32 -10.13 -11.94
N GLY A 94 8.55 -10.09 -13.24
CA GLY A 94 7.70 -9.28 -14.07
C GLY A 94 7.77 -9.64 -15.54
N VAL A 95 6.83 -9.07 -16.25
CA VAL A 95 6.76 -9.13 -17.72
C VAL A 95 6.76 -7.71 -18.24
N GLU A 96 7.60 -7.49 -19.24
CA GLU A 96 7.67 -6.25 -19.99
C GLU A 96 7.45 -6.54 -21.46
N VAL A 97 6.63 -5.72 -22.09
CA VAL A 97 6.31 -5.83 -23.51
C VAL A 97 6.46 -4.46 -24.12
N SER A 98 7.25 -4.36 -25.17
CA SER A 98 7.31 -3.17 -26.01
C SER A 98 7.05 -3.52 -27.47
N ALA A 99 6.38 -2.63 -28.19
CA ALA A 99 6.11 -2.81 -29.59
C ALA A 99 6.15 -1.47 -30.32
N ARG A 100 6.75 -1.48 -31.51
CA ARG A 100 6.68 -0.37 -32.46
C ARG A 100 6.09 -0.89 -33.75
N PHE A 101 4.99 -0.32 -34.17
CA PHE A 101 4.27 -0.67 -35.38
C PHE A 101 4.14 0.52 -36.31
N GLN A 102 4.44 0.32 -37.58
CA GLN A 102 4.32 1.32 -38.63
C GLN A 102 3.30 0.85 -39.67
N PRO A 103 1.99 1.08 -39.42
CA PRO A 103 0.93 0.60 -40.28
C PRO A 103 1.00 1.22 -41.68
N VAL A 104 1.33 2.50 -41.73
CA VAL A 104 1.42 3.23 -43.02
C VAL A 104 2.76 3.93 -43.13
N LYS A 105 3.41 3.71 -44.27
CA LYS A 105 4.63 4.40 -44.68
C LYS A 105 4.60 4.64 -46.17
N THR A 106 4.32 5.87 -46.56
CA THR A 106 4.38 6.36 -47.92
C THR A 106 5.33 7.55 -48.02
N LYS A 107 5.53 8.12 -49.21
CA LYS A 107 6.34 9.34 -49.40
C LYS A 107 5.75 10.56 -48.69
N GLU A 108 4.44 10.63 -48.58
CA GLU A 108 3.73 11.81 -48.06
C GLU A 108 3.17 11.59 -46.68
N PHE A 109 2.87 10.33 -46.31
CA PHE A 109 2.21 10.00 -45.03
C PHE A 109 2.94 8.87 -44.33
N GLU A 110 3.26 9.08 -43.07
CA GLU A 110 3.84 8.09 -42.18
C GLU A 110 3.09 8.08 -40.87
N TRP A 111 2.74 6.89 -40.40
CA TRP A 111 2.14 6.69 -39.12
C TRP A 111 2.91 5.62 -38.37
N THR A 112 3.40 6.00 -37.16
CA THR A 112 4.09 5.10 -36.25
C THR A 112 3.34 5.05 -34.93
N ILE A 113 3.15 3.86 -34.41
CA ILE A 113 2.59 3.57 -33.11
C ILE A 113 3.69 2.92 -32.28
N SER A 114 3.96 3.42 -31.09
CA SER A 114 4.81 2.74 -30.11
C SER A 114 4.01 2.49 -28.86
N ALA A 115 4.05 1.28 -28.34
CA ALA A 115 3.33 0.86 -27.14
C ALA A 115 4.27 0.11 -26.21
N ASN A 116 4.06 0.26 -24.92
CA ASN A 116 4.71 -0.53 -23.88
C ASN A 116 3.70 -0.91 -22.82
N TRP A 117 3.91 -2.05 -22.22
CA TRP A 117 3.13 -2.56 -21.10
C TRP A 117 4.05 -3.31 -20.15
N SER A 118 3.84 -3.12 -18.85
CA SER A 118 4.60 -3.82 -17.83
C SER A 118 3.74 -4.22 -16.65
N LYS A 119 4.09 -5.36 -16.08
CA LYS A 119 3.52 -5.86 -14.83
C LYS A 119 4.64 -6.44 -13.98
N ASN A 120 4.73 -5.97 -12.74
CA ASN A 120 5.63 -6.50 -11.72
C ASN A 120 4.82 -7.18 -10.62
N TRP A 121 5.33 -8.30 -10.12
CA TRP A 121 4.88 -8.96 -8.91
C TRP A 121 6.02 -8.98 -7.93
N ASN A 122 5.85 -8.29 -6.83
CA ASN A 122 6.79 -8.35 -5.71
C ASN A 122 6.23 -9.24 -4.59
N LYS A 123 7.11 -9.80 -3.80
CA LYS A 123 6.73 -10.62 -2.66
C LYS A 123 7.82 -10.57 -1.59
N LEU A 124 7.43 -10.32 -0.35
CA LEU A 124 8.27 -10.59 0.80
C LEU A 124 8.21 -12.10 1.05
N VAL A 125 9.32 -12.80 0.82
CA VAL A 125 9.37 -14.26 0.94
C VAL A 125 9.47 -14.66 2.40
N GLU A 126 10.42 -14.06 3.12
CA GLU A 126 10.69 -14.33 4.52
C GLU A 126 11.28 -13.10 5.24
N LEU A 127 11.22 -13.12 6.54
CA LEU A 127 11.92 -12.21 7.45
C LEU A 127 12.77 -13.03 8.43
N ALA A 128 13.66 -12.36 9.16
CA ALA A 128 14.42 -13.00 10.22
C ALA A 128 13.51 -13.59 11.31
N ASP A 129 14.00 -14.60 11.99
CA ASP A 129 13.32 -15.25 13.10
C ASP A 129 12.90 -14.20 14.16
N GLY A 130 11.64 -14.28 14.58
CA GLY A 130 11.06 -13.37 15.56
C GLY A 130 10.56 -12.04 14.99
N VAL A 131 10.75 -11.75 13.68
CA VAL A 131 10.22 -10.56 13.01
C VAL A 131 8.92 -10.93 12.28
N ALA A 132 7.79 -10.52 12.84
CA ALA A 132 6.47 -10.86 12.29
C ALA A 132 6.11 -10.07 11.04
N MET A 133 6.60 -8.84 10.90
CA MET A 133 6.26 -7.95 9.79
C MET A 133 7.35 -6.90 9.55
N TRP A 134 7.39 -6.38 8.34
CA TRP A 134 8.20 -5.24 7.99
C TRP A 134 7.32 -3.99 7.80
N ASN A 135 7.59 -2.96 8.59
CA ASN A 135 6.93 -1.66 8.48
C ASN A 135 7.74 -0.76 7.55
N LEU A 136 7.28 -0.59 6.31
CA LEU A 136 8.00 0.19 5.29
C LEU A 136 7.89 1.70 5.50
N ASN A 137 6.84 2.16 6.17
CA ASN A 137 6.68 3.57 6.50
C ASN A 137 6.08 3.74 7.90
N PRO A 138 6.93 3.77 8.94
CA PRO A 138 6.48 3.91 10.32
C PRO A 138 5.91 5.30 10.65
N ASN A 139 6.10 6.30 9.79
CA ASN A 139 5.86 7.70 10.11
C ASN A 139 4.53 8.27 9.57
N ILE A 140 3.67 7.48 8.95
CA ILE A 140 2.32 7.96 8.59
C ILE A 140 1.40 7.83 9.81
N THR A 141 1.66 8.60 10.84
CA THR A 141 0.81 8.65 12.04
C THR A 141 -0.30 9.69 11.95
N VAL A 142 -0.27 10.53 10.93
CA VAL A 142 -1.25 11.60 10.77
C VAL A 142 -2.50 11.05 10.10
N GLY A 143 -3.61 11.09 10.81
CA GLY A 143 -4.92 10.86 10.24
C GLY A 143 -5.45 9.44 10.30
N GLY A 144 -5.11 8.66 11.32
CA GLY A 144 -5.88 7.46 11.64
C GLY A 144 -5.19 6.13 11.44
N ASN A 145 -3.93 6.03 11.80
CA ASN A 145 -3.22 4.75 11.86
C ASN A 145 -3.25 4.02 10.49
N ILE A 146 -2.70 4.65 9.48
CA ILE A 146 -2.45 4.04 8.16
C ILE A 146 -0.99 3.61 8.12
N TYR A 147 -0.76 2.39 7.73
CA TYR A 147 0.57 1.78 7.66
C TYR A 147 0.82 1.19 6.29
N ILE A 148 2.06 1.27 5.82
CA ILE A 148 2.54 0.48 4.70
C ILE A 148 3.37 -0.65 5.28
N ARG A 149 2.84 -1.86 5.22
CA ARG A 149 3.43 -3.05 5.83
C ARG A 149 3.60 -4.18 4.82
N ALA A 150 4.49 -5.08 5.14
CA ALA A 150 4.62 -6.37 4.47
C ALA A 150 4.73 -7.49 5.51
N TYR A 151 4.00 -8.56 5.28
CA TYR A 151 4.10 -9.80 6.04
C TYR A 151 4.76 -10.88 5.17
N PRO A 152 5.48 -11.84 5.74
CA PRO A 152 6.00 -12.97 4.98
C PRO A 152 4.89 -13.63 4.14
N GLY A 153 5.18 -13.83 2.87
CA GLY A 153 4.22 -14.38 1.92
C GLY A 153 3.32 -13.36 1.22
N THR A 154 3.29 -12.10 1.65
CA THR A 154 2.50 -11.03 1.03
C THR A 154 3.32 -10.14 0.11
N GLU A 155 2.64 -9.28 -0.63
CA GLU A 155 3.24 -8.22 -1.44
C GLU A 155 3.83 -7.12 -0.55
N LEU A 156 4.97 -6.56 -0.95
CA LEU A 156 5.48 -5.32 -0.36
C LEU A 156 4.52 -4.16 -0.65
N GLY A 157 4.47 -3.19 0.27
CA GLY A 157 3.71 -1.98 0.01
C GLY A 157 2.19 -2.17 0.10
N ARG A 158 1.71 -3.07 0.93
CA ARG A 158 0.29 -3.13 1.24
C ARG A 158 -0.08 -2.07 2.27
N LEU A 159 -1.19 -1.38 2.01
CA LEU A 159 -1.79 -0.42 2.93
C LEU A 159 -2.65 -1.17 3.95
N TYR A 160 -2.41 -0.88 5.21
CA TYR A 160 -3.22 -1.34 6.33
C TYR A 160 -3.78 -0.14 7.07
N GLY A 161 -5.01 -0.24 7.52
CA GLY A 161 -5.65 0.84 8.26
C GLY A 161 -6.79 0.34 9.13
N ARG A 162 -7.23 1.21 10.04
CA ARG A 162 -8.40 0.92 10.86
C ARG A 162 -9.65 0.88 10.00
N GLY A 163 -10.51 -0.07 10.28
CA GLY A 163 -11.83 -0.17 9.69
C GLY A 163 -12.93 -0.01 10.71
N TYR A 164 -14.17 -0.22 10.31
CA TYR A 164 -15.28 -0.35 11.23
C TYR A 164 -15.36 -1.78 11.74
N GLU A 165 -15.57 -1.93 13.04
CA GLU A 165 -15.91 -3.21 13.65
C GLU A 165 -17.23 -3.71 13.03
N ARG A 166 -17.28 -5.00 12.71
CA ARG A 166 -18.46 -5.60 12.09
C ARG A 166 -18.94 -6.80 12.85
N ALA A 167 -20.25 -6.98 12.87
CA ALA A 167 -20.86 -8.17 13.44
C ALA A 167 -20.38 -9.42 12.66
N PRO A 168 -20.02 -10.51 13.36
CA PRO A 168 -19.53 -11.73 12.73
C PRO A 168 -20.59 -12.40 11.83
N GLU A 169 -20.14 -13.32 11.02
CA GLU A 169 -21.03 -14.15 10.21
C GLU A 169 -21.97 -14.95 11.12
N GLY A 170 -23.25 -15.01 10.76
CA GLY A 170 -24.28 -15.66 11.56
C GLY A 170 -24.79 -14.84 12.75
N ALA A 171 -24.32 -13.61 12.94
CA ALA A 171 -24.87 -12.70 13.94
C ALA A 171 -26.31 -12.31 13.61
N PHE A 172 -27.15 -12.26 14.62
CA PHE A 172 -28.54 -11.84 14.47
C PHE A 172 -29.01 -11.06 15.70
N TYR A 173 -30.08 -10.32 15.56
CA TYR A 173 -30.84 -9.77 16.67
C TYR A 173 -32.33 -10.12 16.55
N VAL A 174 -33.04 -9.99 17.64
CA VAL A 174 -34.51 -10.18 17.67
C VAL A 174 -35.17 -8.82 17.63
N ASP A 175 -36.00 -8.55 16.64
CA ASP A 175 -36.75 -7.30 16.51
C ASP A 175 -37.98 -7.29 17.45
N ALA A 176 -38.67 -6.17 17.55
CA ALA A 176 -39.77 -5.93 18.48
C ALA A 176 -40.98 -6.87 18.25
N ASP A 177 -41.13 -7.42 17.07
CA ASP A 177 -42.18 -8.40 16.71
C ASP A 177 -41.77 -9.86 16.97
N GLY A 178 -40.55 -10.10 17.50
CA GLY A 178 -40.00 -11.42 17.79
C GLY A 178 -39.29 -12.07 16.59
N SER A 179 -39.14 -11.38 15.46
CA SER A 179 -38.45 -11.88 14.29
C SER A 179 -36.96 -11.89 14.46
N TYR A 180 -36.29 -12.94 13.95
CA TYR A 180 -34.84 -13.00 13.86
C TYR A 180 -34.36 -12.23 12.63
N VAL A 181 -33.52 -11.20 12.86
CA VAL A 181 -32.96 -10.36 11.81
C VAL A 181 -31.47 -10.64 11.70
N ASP A 182 -31.03 -11.12 10.53
CA ASP A 182 -29.61 -11.31 10.23
C ASP A 182 -28.89 -9.94 10.19
N CYS A 183 -27.84 -9.82 10.99
CA CYS A 183 -27.01 -8.63 11.04
C CYS A 183 -25.53 -8.93 10.70
N SER A 184 -25.25 -10.06 10.10
CA SER A 184 -23.91 -10.43 9.65
C SER A 184 -23.28 -9.30 8.84
N ASN A 185 -22.02 -9.01 9.15
CA ASN A 185 -21.22 -7.97 8.47
C ASN A 185 -21.75 -6.52 8.59
N GLN A 186 -22.79 -6.27 9.39
CA GLN A 186 -23.23 -4.91 9.69
C GLN A 186 -22.21 -4.21 10.60
N ILE A 187 -22.14 -2.88 10.49
CA ILE A 187 -21.26 -2.06 11.33
C ILE A 187 -21.72 -2.17 12.78
N VAL A 188 -20.78 -2.40 13.69
CA VAL A 188 -21.04 -2.33 15.13
C VAL A 188 -21.01 -0.86 15.55
N VAL A 189 -22.03 -0.45 16.26
CA VAL A 189 -22.25 0.91 16.74
C VAL A 189 -22.18 0.91 18.26
N ASP A 190 -21.62 1.95 18.82
CA ASP A 190 -21.64 2.20 20.24
C ASP A 190 -23.06 2.61 20.66
N ALA A 191 -23.62 1.89 21.61
CA ALA A 191 -25.02 2.04 22.02
C ALA A 191 -25.32 3.39 22.72
N GLU A 192 -24.31 3.99 23.37
CA GLU A 192 -24.48 5.25 24.11
C GLU A 192 -24.34 6.46 23.16
N THR A 193 -23.33 6.44 22.28
CA THR A 193 -23.02 7.60 21.42
C THR A 193 -23.64 7.51 20.04
N GLY A 194 -24.11 6.34 19.60
CA GLY A 194 -24.60 6.10 18.26
C GLY A 194 -23.51 6.11 17.19
N SER A 195 -22.24 6.19 17.57
CA SER A 195 -21.11 6.28 16.64
C SER A 195 -20.64 4.90 16.22
N ALA A 196 -20.23 4.77 14.96
CA ALA A 196 -19.61 3.54 14.47
C ALA A 196 -18.31 3.22 15.24
N ARG A 197 -18.17 2.00 15.72
CA ARG A 197 -16.95 1.54 16.38
C ARG A 197 -15.87 1.25 15.37
N LEU A 198 -14.65 1.68 15.69
CA LEU A 198 -13.47 1.37 14.87
C LEU A 198 -12.75 0.17 15.47
N THR A 199 -12.12 -0.64 14.61
CA THR A 199 -11.21 -1.69 15.05
C THR A 199 -10.12 -1.08 15.93
N SER A 200 -9.88 -1.68 17.09
CA SER A 200 -9.11 -1.04 18.18
C SER A 200 -7.65 -1.44 18.20
N THR A 201 -7.34 -2.66 17.75
CA THR A 201 -6.01 -3.27 17.88
C THR A 201 -5.23 -3.22 16.59
N GLU A 202 -3.89 -3.28 16.69
CA GLU A 202 -3.01 -3.39 15.52
C GLU A 202 -3.23 -4.69 14.74
N ASP A 203 -3.68 -5.74 15.42
CA ASP A 203 -3.94 -7.05 14.80
C ASP A 203 -5.24 -7.08 13.99
N GLU A 204 -6.11 -6.09 14.18
CA GLU A 204 -7.40 -5.96 13.48
C GLU A 204 -7.36 -4.95 12.33
N LEU A 205 -6.17 -4.54 11.90
CA LEU A 205 -6.06 -3.64 10.76
C LEU A 205 -6.55 -4.32 9.48
N LEU A 206 -7.34 -3.60 8.72
CA LEU A 206 -7.83 -4.06 7.43
C LEU A 206 -6.75 -3.88 6.36
N ASP A 207 -6.59 -4.90 5.52
CA ASP A 207 -5.82 -4.80 4.29
C ASP A 207 -6.62 -3.99 3.27
N LEU A 208 -6.14 -2.77 2.98
CA LEU A 208 -6.77 -1.84 2.05
C LEU A 208 -6.29 -2.02 0.60
N GLY A 209 -5.31 -2.88 0.38
CA GLY A 209 -4.74 -3.18 -0.93
C GLY A 209 -3.32 -2.63 -1.12
N SER A 210 -2.75 -2.89 -2.29
CA SER A 210 -1.39 -2.50 -2.65
C SER A 210 -1.29 -1.03 -3.08
N ILE A 211 -0.15 -0.38 -2.75
CA ILE A 211 0.21 0.93 -3.31
C ILE A 211 0.74 0.82 -4.73
N TYR A 212 1.15 -0.37 -5.15
CA TYR A 212 1.67 -0.60 -6.50
C TYR A 212 0.55 -0.87 -7.49
N PRO A 213 0.70 -0.41 -8.73
CA PRO A 213 -0.27 -0.73 -9.77
C PRO A 213 -0.21 -2.21 -10.16
N ASP A 214 -1.34 -2.75 -10.58
CA ASP A 214 -1.42 -4.09 -11.13
C ASP A 214 -0.66 -4.20 -12.46
N TRP A 215 -0.68 -3.10 -13.24
CA TRP A 215 0.08 -2.95 -14.47
C TRP A 215 0.16 -1.47 -14.88
N THR A 216 1.15 -1.16 -15.71
CA THR A 216 1.29 0.13 -16.36
C THR A 216 1.38 -0.05 -17.88
N ALA A 217 0.91 0.93 -18.62
CA ALA A 217 1.00 0.94 -20.08
C ALA A 217 1.22 2.35 -20.63
N GLY A 218 1.89 2.42 -21.75
CA GLY A 218 2.06 3.65 -22.50
C GLY A 218 1.82 3.39 -23.97
N MET A 219 1.28 4.38 -24.68
CA MET A 219 1.12 4.34 -26.12
C MET A 219 1.38 5.73 -26.71
N SER A 220 2.15 5.78 -27.78
CA SER A 220 2.37 7.00 -28.53
C SER A 220 2.09 6.81 -30.01
N HIS A 221 1.49 7.82 -30.61
CA HIS A 221 1.25 7.92 -32.04
C HIS A 221 2.07 9.06 -32.61
N SER A 222 2.76 8.83 -33.71
CA SER A 222 3.42 9.84 -34.50
C SER A 222 2.89 9.77 -35.94
N LEU A 223 2.21 10.83 -36.34
CA LEU A 223 1.67 10.98 -37.69
C LEU A 223 2.43 12.10 -38.39
N SER A 224 2.87 11.87 -39.61
CA SER A 224 3.53 12.88 -40.44
C SER A 224 2.86 12.92 -41.82
N TYR A 225 2.46 14.10 -42.27
CA TYR A 225 1.82 14.33 -43.54
C TYR A 225 2.30 15.62 -44.17
N LYS A 226 2.95 15.55 -45.35
CA LYS A 226 3.41 16.71 -46.15
C LYS A 226 4.08 17.81 -45.34
N GLY A 227 4.97 17.45 -44.41
CA GLY A 227 5.72 18.40 -43.58
C GLY A 227 5.03 18.73 -42.22
N PHE A 228 3.76 18.39 -42.03
CA PHE A 228 3.10 18.49 -40.75
C PHE A 228 3.38 17.24 -39.93
N ARG A 229 3.56 17.42 -38.61
CA ARG A 229 3.71 16.32 -37.65
C ARG A 229 2.76 16.47 -36.49
N LEU A 230 2.05 15.39 -36.17
CA LEU A 230 1.19 15.28 -34.99
C LEU A 230 1.71 14.13 -34.10
N GLY A 231 1.99 14.44 -32.85
CA GLY A 231 2.34 13.46 -31.80
C GLY A 231 1.23 13.41 -30.75
N LEU A 232 0.79 12.20 -30.41
CA LEU A 232 -0.15 11.94 -29.31
C LEU A 232 0.49 10.90 -28.40
N SER A 233 0.43 11.14 -27.08
CA SER A 233 0.94 10.19 -26.09
C SER A 233 -0.13 9.93 -25.02
N PHE A 234 -0.28 8.67 -24.66
CA PHE A 234 -1.18 8.20 -23.63
C PHE A 234 -0.40 7.37 -22.63
N SER A 235 -0.72 7.52 -21.37
CA SER A 235 -0.23 6.65 -20.31
C SER A 235 -1.41 6.13 -19.50
N ALA A 236 -1.33 4.89 -19.05
CA ALA A 236 -2.32 4.25 -18.22
C ALA A 236 -1.64 3.52 -17.06
N GLN A 237 -2.27 3.62 -15.92
CA GLN A 237 -1.93 2.86 -14.73
C GLN A 237 -3.21 2.27 -14.18
N TRP A 238 -3.22 0.97 -13.93
CA TRP A 238 -4.37 0.29 -13.38
C TRP A 238 -4.03 -0.31 -12.02
N GLY A 239 -4.97 -0.22 -11.06
CA GLY A 239 -4.73 -0.64 -9.69
C GLY A 239 -3.90 0.40 -8.90
N GLY A 240 -3.41 -0.04 -7.77
CA GLY A 240 -2.74 0.81 -6.79
C GLY A 240 -3.73 1.61 -5.94
N LYS A 241 -3.39 1.75 -4.67
CA LYS A 241 -4.14 2.52 -3.67
C LYS A 241 -3.30 3.68 -3.18
N THR A 242 -3.95 4.80 -2.96
CA THR A 242 -3.30 6.00 -2.42
C THR A 242 -4.12 6.53 -1.26
N TYR A 243 -3.47 6.77 -0.14
CA TYR A 243 -4.09 7.48 0.98
C TYR A 243 -4.04 8.99 0.73
N SER A 244 -5.19 9.64 0.80
CA SER A 244 -5.30 11.09 0.61
C SER A 244 -5.40 11.81 1.94
N MET A 245 -4.28 12.38 2.41
CA MET A 245 -4.25 13.27 3.58
C MET A 245 -5.16 14.50 3.41
N THR A 246 -5.23 15.05 2.22
CA THR A 246 -6.12 16.18 1.92
C THR A 246 -7.58 15.81 2.11
N HIS A 247 -7.98 14.64 1.60
CA HIS A 247 -9.35 14.16 1.77
C HIS A 247 -9.67 13.90 3.24
N PHE A 248 -8.75 13.27 3.97
CA PHE A 248 -8.87 13.06 5.43
C PHE A 248 -9.05 14.40 6.16
N ALA A 249 -8.16 15.38 5.93
CA ALA A 249 -8.23 16.68 6.60
C ALA A 249 -9.54 17.43 6.29
N LEU A 250 -10.02 17.39 5.04
CA LEU A 250 -11.29 17.97 4.65
C LEU A 250 -12.48 17.26 5.32
N ALA A 251 -12.44 15.92 5.42
CA ALA A 251 -13.46 15.15 6.12
C ALA A 251 -13.49 15.50 7.61
N TYR A 252 -12.32 15.47 8.26
CA TYR A 252 -12.16 15.79 9.68
C TYR A 252 -12.63 17.19 10.03
N GLN A 253 -12.36 18.17 9.16
CA GLN A 253 -12.82 19.56 9.33
C GLN A 253 -14.28 19.77 8.89
N GLY A 254 -14.98 18.74 8.46
CA GLY A 254 -16.37 18.83 8.02
C GLY A 254 -16.55 19.64 6.73
N LYS A 255 -15.53 19.74 5.87
CA LYS A 255 -15.57 20.53 4.61
C LYS A 255 -16.02 19.71 3.39
N LEU A 256 -16.24 18.41 3.55
CA LEU A 256 -16.76 17.57 2.47
C LEU A 256 -18.29 17.62 2.44
N LYS A 257 -18.85 17.51 1.23
CA LYS A 257 -20.32 17.49 1.04
C LYS A 257 -21.01 16.36 1.81
N ASN A 258 -20.38 15.18 1.90
CA ASN A 258 -20.92 14.04 2.64
C ASN A 258 -20.94 14.25 4.16
N SER A 259 -20.13 15.17 4.70
CA SER A 259 -20.12 15.53 6.13
C SER A 259 -21.27 16.47 6.53
N LEU A 260 -22.10 16.91 5.57
CA LEU A 260 -23.29 17.72 5.85
C LEU A 260 -24.45 16.88 6.41
N LYS A 261 -24.50 15.60 6.06
CA LYS A 261 -25.54 14.70 6.54
C LYS A 261 -25.44 14.55 8.05
N GLY A 262 -26.52 14.79 8.74
CA GLY A 262 -26.61 14.68 10.19
C GLY A 262 -26.02 15.84 11.00
N ARG A 263 -25.39 16.84 10.36
CA ARG A 263 -24.68 17.93 11.06
C ARG A 263 -25.52 18.74 12.03
N TYR A 264 -26.79 18.95 11.72
CA TYR A 264 -27.70 19.77 12.54
C TYR A 264 -28.73 18.98 13.31
N ALA A 265 -29.22 17.87 12.75
CA ALA A 265 -30.27 17.06 13.33
C ALA A 265 -29.77 15.74 13.91
N GLY A 266 -28.47 15.48 13.79
CA GLY A 266 -27.91 14.17 14.04
C GLY A 266 -28.31 13.15 12.97
N MET A 267 -27.80 11.96 13.09
CA MET A 267 -28.15 10.84 12.23
C MET A 267 -28.07 9.51 12.99
N ILE A 268 -28.88 8.55 12.59
CA ILE A 268 -28.70 7.17 13.03
C ILE A 268 -27.74 6.51 12.07
N VAL A 269 -26.60 6.05 12.58
CA VAL A 269 -25.62 5.27 11.78
C VAL A 269 -26.23 3.90 11.49
N PRO A 270 -26.29 3.48 10.20
CA PRO A 270 -26.75 2.14 9.86
C PRO A 270 -25.82 1.08 10.46
N GLY A 271 -26.37 0.22 11.31
CA GLY A 271 -25.60 -0.80 12.01
C GLY A 271 -26.35 -1.37 13.20
N VAL A 272 -25.64 -2.13 14.01
CA VAL A 272 -26.17 -2.80 15.20
C VAL A 272 -25.34 -2.46 16.42
N ASN A 273 -26.01 -2.37 17.57
CA ASN A 273 -25.33 -2.24 18.86
C ASN A 273 -24.88 -3.62 19.33
N LEU A 274 -23.68 -3.69 19.89
CA LEU A 274 -23.23 -4.84 20.66
C LEU A 274 -23.54 -4.58 22.13
N ASN A 275 -24.44 -5.38 22.70
CA ASN A 275 -24.85 -5.28 24.08
C ASN A 275 -23.79 -5.90 25.00
N GLU A 276 -23.81 -5.55 26.31
CA GLU A 276 -22.86 -6.07 27.30
C GLU A 276 -22.88 -7.61 27.43
N ASN A 277 -24.02 -8.22 27.17
CA ASN A 277 -24.20 -9.68 27.20
C ASN A 277 -23.75 -10.39 25.93
N GLY A 278 -23.15 -9.67 24.99
CA GLY A 278 -22.66 -10.21 23.69
C GLY A 278 -23.75 -10.40 22.63
N THR A 279 -24.99 -9.96 22.89
CA THR A 279 -26.05 -10.00 21.87
C THR A 279 -26.08 -8.71 21.05
N TYR A 280 -26.75 -8.77 19.88
CA TYR A 280 -26.93 -7.59 19.04
C TYR A 280 -28.33 -6.99 19.20
N SER A 281 -28.45 -5.70 18.94
CA SER A 281 -29.73 -5.00 18.84
C SER A 281 -29.67 -3.94 17.74
N LYS A 282 -30.84 -3.56 17.25
CA LYS A 282 -30.95 -2.51 16.21
C LYS A 282 -30.46 -1.17 16.77
N ASN A 283 -29.60 -0.47 16.03
CA ASN A 283 -29.21 0.88 16.43
C ASN A 283 -30.35 1.87 16.20
N THR A 284 -30.72 2.59 17.25
CA THR A 284 -31.70 3.69 17.25
C THR A 284 -31.13 4.98 17.82
N THR A 285 -29.87 4.96 18.26
CA THR A 285 -29.22 6.12 18.88
C THR A 285 -28.79 7.13 17.82
N ILE A 286 -29.13 8.38 18.03
CA ILE A 286 -28.76 9.50 17.17
C ILE A 286 -27.36 9.96 17.57
N THR A 287 -26.42 9.98 16.60
CA THR A 287 -25.12 10.61 16.74
C THR A 287 -25.12 12.00 16.09
N THR A 288 -24.36 12.95 16.66
CA THR A 288 -24.23 14.35 16.18
C THR A 288 -22.80 14.68 15.83
#